data_60ac38f013ecf9079f7a95834d09f07b
#
_entry.id   60ac38f013ecf9079f7a95834d09f07b
#
_cell.length_a   1.000
_cell.length_b   1.000
_cell.length_c   1.000
_cell.angle_alpha   90.00
_cell.angle_beta   90.00
_cell.angle_gamma   90.00
#
_symmetry.space_group_name_H-M   'P 1'
#
loop_
_entity.id
_entity.type
_entity.pdbx_description
1 polymer ?
#
loop_
_entity_poly.entity_id
_entity_poly.type
_entity_poly.pdbx_seq_one_letter_code
_entity_poly.pdbx_strand_id
1 'polypeptide(L)'
;GASLKGEVVVKIVTDSVASIPAEVVRERDIEVVSLFVNRDGREYREADMDVDAFYEDIADMIDNPPTSSQPSQHAMETIFEKAAQAADEVLGVFISSKMSGTFEGAVRSARACKERYKQFRCTLIDSTSNCGDEMFAVLDACDARDAGGDLTRCAQAAIDSVVSSRFIFAPESLAFLKAGGRIGGASALLGGLVQISPVLTVADWETSTLAKVRTWKKTLARMADVFKEEIEAFGLKR
;
A
#
# COMPACT_ATOMS: atom_id res chain seq x y z
N GLY A 1 -22.73 35.63 -17.71
CA GLY A 1 -22.27 34.30 -17.50
C GLY A 1 -21.59 34.18 -16.15
N ALA A 2 -22.27 33.61 -15.15
CA ALA A 2 -21.66 33.31 -13.85
C ALA A 2 -20.58 32.25 -14.08
N SER A 3 -19.33 32.59 -13.85
CA SER A 3 -18.24 31.66 -13.67
C SER A 3 -18.61 30.82 -12.45
N LEU A 4 -18.94 29.57 -12.65
CA LEU A 4 -18.96 28.56 -11.57
C LEU A 4 -17.53 28.53 -11.02
N LYS A 5 -17.32 29.06 -9.81
CA LYS A 5 -16.09 28.76 -9.06
C LYS A 5 -16.00 27.26 -9.04
N GLY A 6 -14.93 26.71 -9.61
CA GLY A 6 -14.73 25.27 -9.66
C GLY A 6 -14.88 24.69 -8.26
N GLU A 7 -15.67 23.63 -8.16
CA GLU A 7 -15.85 22.89 -6.93
C GLU A 7 -14.48 22.32 -6.53
N VAL A 8 -14.09 22.48 -5.25
CA VAL A 8 -12.83 21.94 -4.74
C VAL A 8 -12.90 20.42 -4.80
N VAL A 9 -11.98 19.80 -5.52
CA VAL A 9 -11.90 18.36 -5.67
C VAL A 9 -10.88 17.80 -4.68
N VAL A 10 -11.22 16.69 -4.03
CA VAL A 10 -10.27 15.91 -3.23
C VAL A 10 -9.62 14.87 -4.15
N LYS A 11 -8.34 15.06 -4.44
CA LYS A 11 -7.54 14.08 -5.18
C LYS A 11 -7.04 13.00 -4.24
N ILE A 12 -7.35 11.74 -4.56
CA ILE A 12 -6.88 10.59 -3.80
C ILE A 12 -5.60 10.08 -4.44
N VAL A 13 -4.52 10.05 -3.66
CA VAL A 13 -3.18 9.63 -4.08
C VAL A 13 -2.75 8.42 -3.27
N THR A 14 -2.18 7.44 -3.91
CA THR A 14 -1.59 6.26 -3.26
C THR A 14 -0.33 5.81 -3.99
N ASP A 15 0.31 4.77 -3.51
CA ASP A 15 1.43 4.14 -4.20
C ASP A 15 1.01 2.82 -4.86
N SER A 16 1.92 2.26 -5.67
CA SER A 16 1.64 1.04 -6.45
C SER A 16 1.52 -0.22 -5.60
N VAL A 17 1.98 -0.20 -4.34
CA VAL A 17 1.87 -1.37 -3.44
C VAL A 17 0.42 -1.63 -3.04
N ALA A 18 -0.45 -0.64 -3.11
CA ALA A 18 -1.89 -0.83 -2.90
C ALA A 18 -2.50 -1.87 -3.86
N SER A 19 -1.83 -2.14 -4.97
CA SER A 19 -2.20 -3.18 -5.95
C SER A 19 -3.64 -3.04 -6.48
N ILE A 20 -4.08 -1.81 -6.66
CA ILE A 20 -5.43 -1.50 -7.17
C ILE A 20 -5.46 -1.84 -8.66
N PRO A 21 -6.46 -2.60 -9.14
CA PRO A 21 -6.60 -2.88 -10.56
C PRO A 21 -6.64 -1.60 -11.40
N ALA A 22 -5.99 -1.63 -12.56
CA ALA A 22 -5.84 -0.45 -13.42
C ALA A 22 -7.18 0.18 -13.83
N GLU A 23 -8.20 -0.65 -14.11
CA GLU A 23 -9.54 -0.17 -14.41
C GLU A 23 -10.17 0.57 -13.23
N VAL A 24 -9.98 0.10 -12.00
CA VAL A 24 -10.48 0.77 -10.78
C VAL A 24 -9.77 2.10 -10.55
N VAL A 25 -8.46 2.13 -10.77
CA VAL A 25 -7.67 3.38 -10.70
C VAL A 25 -8.26 4.45 -11.63
N ARG A 26 -8.58 4.07 -12.86
CA ARG A 26 -9.18 5.00 -13.84
C ARG A 26 -10.60 5.40 -13.46
N GLU A 27 -11.46 4.43 -13.15
CA GLU A 27 -12.87 4.66 -12.81
C GLU A 27 -13.04 5.52 -11.57
N ARG A 28 -12.17 5.36 -10.59
CA ARG A 28 -12.23 6.08 -9.32
C ARG A 28 -11.37 7.34 -9.29
N ASP A 29 -10.73 7.69 -10.40
CA ASP A 29 -9.82 8.86 -10.49
C ASP A 29 -8.78 8.89 -9.35
N ILE A 30 -8.02 7.80 -9.24
CA ILE A 30 -6.96 7.64 -8.26
C ILE A 30 -5.61 7.96 -8.92
N GLU A 31 -4.79 8.78 -8.28
CA GLU A 31 -3.41 9.01 -8.68
C GLU A 31 -2.50 8.00 -7.99
N VAL A 32 -1.73 7.26 -8.76
CA VAL A 32 -0.79 6.27 -8.25
C VAL A 32 0.64 6.70 -8.52
N VAL A 33 1.43 6.85 -7.45
CA VAL A 33 2.88 7.01 -7.58
C VAL A 33 3.51 5.62 -7.56
N SER A 34 4.37 5.33 -8.54
CA SER A 34 4.92 3.98 -8.69
C SER A 34 6.22 3.77 -7.93
N LEU A 35 6.29 2.65 -7.18
CA LEU A 35 7.54 2.05 -6.79
C LEU A 35 8.19 1.39 -8.00
N PHE A 36 9.44 0.94 -7.83
CA PHE A 36 10.21 0.26 -8.86
C PHE A 36 10.66 -1.10 -8.38
N VAL A 37 10.72 -2.06 -9.29
CA VAL A 37 11.29 -3.37 -9.07
C VAL A 37 12.54 -3.50 -9.93
N ASN A 38 13.65 -3.90 -9.30
CA ASN A 38 14.96 -4.03 -9.97
C ASN A 38 15.30 -5.51 -10.06
N ARG A 39 15.60 -5.97 -11.29
CA ARG A 39 16.03 -7.34 -11.56
C ARG A 39 17.10 -7.34 -12.64
N ASP A 40 18.23 -7.99 -12.38
CA ASP A 40 19.33 -8.16 -13.34
C ASP A 40 19.78 -6.84 -13.99
N GLY A 41 19.86 -5.78 -13.19
CA GLY A 41 20.26 -4.45 -13.64
C GLY A 41 19.19 -3.68 -14.43
N ARG A 42 17.98 -4.20 -14.55
CA ARG A 42 16.84 -3.52 -15.15
C ARG A 42 15.88 -3.03 -14.10
N GLU A 43 15.33 -1.83 -14.32
CA GLU A 43 14.32 -1.21 -13.48
C GLU A 43 12.96 -1.26 -14.18
N TYR A 44 11.96 -1.73 -13.44
CA TYR A 44 10.58 -1.82 -13.91
C TYR A 44 9.71 -0.92 -13.05
N ARG A 45 8.87 -0.09 -13.69
CA ARG A 45 7.80 0.61 -12.98
C ARG A 45 6.73 -0.39 -12.56
N GLU A 46 6.52 -0.56 -11.25
CA GLU A 46 5.56 -1.54 -10.74
C GLU A 46 4.14 -1.30 -11.26
N ALA A 47 3.72 -0.04 -11.36
CA ALA A 47 2.38 0.32 -11.83
C ALA A 47 2.09 -0.10 -13.30
N ASP A 48 3.12 -0.25 -14.11
CA ASP A 48 3.00 -0.56 -15.54
C ASP A 48 3.47 -2.00 -15.86
N MET A 49 3.94 -2.73 -14.86
CA MET A 49 4.56 -4.03 -15.04
C MET A 49 3.51 -5.11 -15.30
N ASP A 50 3.76 -5.95 -16.30
CA ASP A 50 3.05 -7.22 -16.44
C ASP A 50 3.56 -8.19 -15.38
N VAL A 51 2.81 -8.28 -14.29
CA VAL A 51 3.18 -9.06 -13.10
C VAL A 51 3.32 -10.54 -13.42
N ASP A 52 2.40 -11.09 -14.21
CA ASP A 52 2.39 -12.50 -14.56
C ASP A 52 3.62 -12.86 -15.40
N ALA A 53 3.93 -12.05 -16.41
CA ALA A 53 5.12 -12.22 -17.23
C ALA A 53 6.42 -12.04 -16.42
N PHE A 54 6.45 -11.07 -15.52
CA PHE A 54 7.63 -10.80 -14.68
C PHE A 54 7.95 -11.97 -13.75
N TYR A 55 6.94 -12.60 -13.17
CA TYR A 55 7.11 -13.70 -12.21
C TYR A 55 6.95 -15.10 -12.83
N GLU A 56 6.94 -15.22 -14.16
CA GLU A 56 6.84 -16.51 -14.83
C GLU A 56 7.93 -17.50 -14.39
N ASP A 57 9.14 -16.99 -14.16
CA ASP A 57 10.30 -17.76 -13.70
C ASP A 57 10.66 -17.51 -12.22
N ILE A 58 9.65 -17.29 -11.38
CA ILE A 58 9.85 -16.92 -9.97
C ILE A 58 10.75 -17.89 -9.20
N ALA A 59 10.75 -19.17 -9.56
CA ALA A 59 11.63 -20.17 -8.93
C ALA A 59 13.11 -19.84 -9.13
N ASP A 60 13.47 -19.28 -10.27
CA ASP A 60 14.86 -18.90 -10.59
C ASP A 60 15.29 -17.61 -9.87
N MET A 61 14.32 -16.84 -9.35
CA MET A 61 14.59 -15.63 -8.60
C MET A 61 15.01 -15.88 -7.15
N ILE A 62 14.84 -17.08 -6.62
CA ILE A 62 15.12 -17.38 -5.20
C ILE A 62 16.60 -17.14 -4.85
N ASP A 63 17.51 -17.48 -5.74
CA ASP A 63 18.95 -17.30 -5.54
C ASP A 63 19.42 -15.87 -5.86
N ASN A 64 18.66 -15.13 -6.65
CA ASN A 64 18.93 -13.73 -7.01
C ASN A 64 17.62 -12.95 -7.04
N PRO A 65 17.00 -12.70 -5.85
CA PRO A 65 15.69 -12.06 -5.79
C PRO A 65 15.71 -10.64 -6.31
N PRO A 66 14.63 -10.20 -6.96
CA PRO A 66 14.48 -8.81 -7.32
C PRO A 66 14.40 -7.95 -6.04
N THR A 67 14.82 -6.71 -6.15
CA THR A 67 14.74 -5.72 -5.09
C THR A 67 13.75 -4.63 -5.48
N SER A 68 13.30 -3.84 -4.52
CA SER A 68 12.39 -2.73 -4.77
C SER A 68 13.02 -1.41 -4.34
N SER A 69 12.56 -0.34 -4.94
CA SER A 69 12.89 1.03 -4.55
C SER A 69 11.64 1.90 -4.51
N GLN A 70 11.68 2.90 -3.63
CA GLN A 70 10.58 3.85 -3.44
C GLN A 70 10.41 4.75 -4.67
N PRO A 71 9.24 5.42 -4.80
CA PRO A 71 9.02 6.42 -5.84
C PRO A 71 10.07 7.53 -5.79
N SER A 72 10.38 8.11 -6.95
CA SER A 72 11.26 9.28 -6.98
C SER A 72 10.61 10.48 -6.31
N GLN A 73 11.42 11.34 -5.70
CA GLN A 73 10.97 12.61 -5.13
C GLN A 73 10.26 13.46 -6.18
N HIS A 74 10.80 13.52 -7.39
CA HIS A 74 10.23 14.28 -8.49
C HIS A 74 8.83 13.80 -8.89
N ALA A 75 8.59 12.49 -8.97
CA ALA A 75 7.27 11.94 -9.29
C ALA A 75 6.23 12.33 -8.24
N MET A 76 6.58 12.26 -6.96
CA MET A 76 5.70 12.64 -5.86
C MET A 76 5.39 14.14 -5.89
N GLU A 77 6.42 14.96 -6.06
CA GLU A 77 6.26 16.42 -6.16
C GLU A 77 5.40 16.84 -7.34
N THR A 78 5.56 16.19 -8.48
CA THR A 78 4.76 16.47 -9.69
C THR A 78 3.27 16.26 -9.44
N ILE A 79 2.90 15.19 -8.75
CA ILE A 79 1.50 14.90 -8.40
C ILE A 79 0.93 15.99 -7.50
N PHE A 80 1.64 16.35 -6.43
CA PHE A 80 1.18 17.35 -5.47
C PHE A 80 1.11 18.75 -6.09
N GLU A 81 2.09 19.11 -6.91
CA GLU A 81 2.15 20.40 -7.57
C GLU A 81 1.01 20.57 -8.59
N LYS A 82 0.70 19.52 -9.34
CA LYS A 82 -0.44 19.51 -10.26
C LYS A 82 -1.76 19.77 -9.53
N ALA A 83 -1.97 19.12 -8.38
CA ALA A 83 -3.14 19.35 -7.55
C ALA A 83 -3.19 20.78 -7.00
N ALA A 84 -2.06 21.29 -6.50
CA ALA A 84 -1.96 22.64 -5.99
C ALA A 84 -2.27 23.70 -7.06
N GLN A 85 -1.76 23.51 -8.27
CA GLN A 85 -2.04 24.41 -9.41
C GLN A 85 -3.51 24.40 -9.83
N ALA A 86 -4.19 23.27 -9.69
CA ALA A 86 -5.62 23.15 -9.94
C ALA A 86 -6.49 23.64 -8.77
N ALA A 87 -5.89 24.08 -7.67
CA ALA A 87 -6.56 24.40 -6.42
C ALA A 87 -7.35 23.23 -5.81
N ASP A 88 -6.91 22.02 -6.09
CA ASP A 88 -7.44 20.79 -5.49
C ASP A 88 -6.78 20.49 -4.14
N GLU A 89 -7.50 19.76 -3.31
CA GLU A 89 -6.98 19.20 -2.06
C GLU A 89 -6.48 17.77 -2.30
N VAL A 90 -5.52 17.31 -1.50
CA VAL A 90 -4.95 15.97 -1.65
C VAL A 90 -5.14 15.16 -0.37
N LEU A 91 -5.65 13.94 -0.53
CA LEU A 91 -5.55 12.88 0.46
C LEU A 91 -4.59 11.81 -0.08
N GLY A 92 -3.46 11.62 0.60
CA GLY A 92 -2.51 10.56 0.29
C GLY A 92 -2.61 9.41 1.29
N VAL A 93 -2.65 8.17 0.79
CA VAL A 93 -2.61 6.95 1.60
C VAL A 93 -1.48 6.08 1.06
N PHE A 94 -0.52 5.74 1.89
CA PHE A 94 0.71 5.07 1.46
C PHE A 94 1.03 3.83 2.29
N ILE A 95 1.88 2.97 1.74
CA ILE A 95 2.45 1.81 2.42
C ILE A 95 3.08 2.21 3.76
N SER A 96 3.02 1.31 4.74
CA SER A 96 3.62 1.49 6.06
C SER A 96 5.02 2.10 5.99
N SER A 97 5.24 3.13 6.78
CA SER A 97 6.53 3.82 6.91
C SER A 97 7.64 2.94 7.45
N LYS A 98 7.33 1.85 8.13
CA LYS A 98 8.31 0.83 8.54
C LYS A 98 8.72 -0.11 7.42
N MET A 99 7.93 -0.20 6.35
CA MET A 99 8.21 -1.06 5.19
C MET A 99 8.89 -0.33 4.05
N SER A 100 8.66 0.98 3.91
CA SER A 100 9.16 1.78 2.80
C SER A 100 9.34 3.24 3.18
N GLY A 101 10.29 3.91 2.55
CA GLY A 101 10.47 5.36 2.65
C GLY A 101 9.43 6.19 1.88
N THR A 102 8.45 5.55 1.25
CA THR A 102 7.43 6.23 0.44
C THR A 102 6.65 7.28 1.22
N PHE A 103 6.14 6.93 2.40
CA PHE A 103 5.38 7.88 3.24
C PHE A 103 6.21 9.10 3.63
N GLU A 104 7.44 8.92 4.08
CA GLU A 104 8.32 10.02 4.43
C GLU A 104 8.66 10.90 3.22
N GLY A 105 8.84 10.28 2.05
CA GLY A 105 8.99 10.98 0.77
C GLY A 105 7.77 11.84 0.44
N ALA A 106 6.57 11.33 0.66
CA ALA A 106 5.32 12.09 0.50
C ALA A 106 5.26 13.29 1.47
N VAL A 107 5.65 13.10 2.73
CA VAL A 107 5.69 14.19 3.72
C VAL A 107 6.65 15.30 3.27
N ARG A 108 7.85 14.95 2.81
CA ARG A 108 8.82 15.94 2.30
C ARG A 108 8.28 16.69 1.09
N SER A 109 7.67 15.97 0.14
CA SER A 109 7.09 16.55 -1.07
C SER A 109 5.92 17.48 -0.77
N ALA A 110 5.05 17.08 0.17
CA ALA A 110 3.93 17.93 0.60
C ALA A 110 4.40 19.23 1.26
N ARG A 111 5.44 19.17 2.09
CA ARG A 111 6.05 20.36 2.70
C ARG A 111 6.62 21.31 1.65
N ALA A 112 7.40 20.78 0.70
CA ALA A 112 7.96 21.57 -0.39
C ALA A 112 6.85 22.23 -1.25
N CYS A 113 5.80 21.49 -1.56
CA CYS A 113 4.64 22.00 -2.28
C CYS A 113 3.94 23.12 -1.50
N LYS A 114 3.75 22.95 -0.20
CA LYS A 114 3.12 23.96 0.67
C LYS A 114 3.93 25.27 0.77
N GLU A 115 5.25 25.19 0.72
CA GLU A 115 6.10 26.39 0.69
C GLU A 115 5.89 27.21 -0.57
N ARG A 116 5.66 26.57 -1.72
CA ARG A 116 5.43 27.21 -3.02
C ARG A 116 3.98 27.64 -3.22
N TYR A 117 3.04 26.84 -2.73
CA TYR A 117 1.59 27.04 -2.87
C TYR A 117 0.96 27.12 -1.49
N LYS A 118 0.86 28.31 -0.93
CA LYS A 118 0.44 28.54 0.47
C LYS A 118 -0.98 28.05 0.77
N GLN A 119 -1.84 27.97 -0.26
CA GLN A 119 -3.23 27.47 -0.13
C GLN A 119 -3.36 25.97 -0.29
N PHE A 120 -2.28 25.29 -0.64
CA PHE A 120 -2.29 23.84 -0.81
C PHE A 120 -2.67 23.12 0.50
N ARG A 121 -3.67 22.27 0.42
CA ARG A 121 -4.13 21.44 1.54
C ARG A 121 -3.90 19.98 1.22
N CYS A 122 -3.21 19.30 2.11
CA CYS A 122 -2.85 17.90 1.95
C CYS A 122 -2.92 17.19 3.29
N THR A 123 -3.60 16.05 3.32
CA THR A 123 -3.59 15.12 4.44
C THR A 123 -2.93 13.83 3.99
N LEU A 124 -1.95 13.36 4.72
CA LEU A 124 -1.21 12.14 4.43
C LEU A 124 -1.47 11.11 5.53
N ILE A 125 -1.81 9.90 5.10
CA ILE A 125 -2.11 8.79 5.99
C ILE A 125 -1.09 7.69 5.75
N ASP A 126 -0.41 7.27 6.83
CA ASP A 126 0.33 6.04 6.87
C ASP A 126 -0.68 4.90 7.04
N SER A 127 -0.82 4.04 6.04
CA SER A 127 -1.75 2.90 6.13
C SER A 127 -1.35 1.91 7.22
N THR A 128 -0.11 2.01 7.70
CA THR A 128 0.48 1.05 8.65
C THR A 128 0.48 -0.39 8.15
N SER A 129 0.20 -0.59 6.87
CA SER A 129 0.05 -1.88 6.21
C SER A 129 0.50 -1.79 4.74
N ASN A 130 -0.02 -2.68 3.90
CA ASN A 130 0.27 -2.76 2.48
C ASN A 130 -0.86 -3.46 1.72
N CYS A 131 -0.71 -3.61 0.41
CA CYS A 131 -1.60 -4.41 -0.44
C CYS A 131 -3.09 -4.17 -0.17
N GLY A 132 -3.85 -5.22 0.12
CA GLY A 132 -5.30 -5.15 0.30
C GLY A 132 -5.78 -4.20 1.38
N ASP A 133 -5.09 -4.10 2.51
CA ASP A 133 -5.42 -3.15 3.58
C ASP A 133 -5.28 -1.70 3.10
N GLU A 134 -4.17 -1.40 2.44
CA GLU A 134 -3.92 -0.09 1.85
C GLU A 134 -4.95 0.22 0.77
N MET A 135 -5.25 -0.74 -0.11
CA MET A 135 -6.27 -0.61 -1.14
C MET A 135 -7.65 -0.29 -0.55
N PHE A 136 -8.08 -1.00 0.48
CA PHE A 136 -9.38 -0.74 1.11
C PHE A 136 -9.46 0.66 1.72
N ALA A 137 -8.39 1.13 2.34
CA ALA A 137 -8.34 2.50 2.85
C ALA A 137 -8.51 3.55 1.73
N VAL A 138 -7.83 3.32 0.60
CA VAL A 138 -7.96 4.17 -0.60
C VAL A 138 -9.39 4.15 -1.13
N LEU A 139 -10.00 2.97 -1.29
CA LEU A 139 -11.34 2.84 -1.83
C LEU A 139 -12.40 3.42 -0.91
N ASP A 140 -12.27 3.27 0.40
CA ASP A 140 -13.18 3.88 1.38
C ASP A 140 -13.07 5.42 1.36
N ALA A 141 -11.88 5.96 1.16
CA ALA A 141 -11.70 7.39 0.93
C ALA A 141 -12.39 7.86 -0.36
N CYS A 142 -12.29 7.07 -1.43
CA CYS A 142 -12.99 7.35 -2.69
C CYS A 142 -14.52 7.35 -2.50
N ASP A 143 -15.06 6.39 -1.75
CA ASP A 143 -16.48 6.34 -1.44
C ASP A 143 -16.96 7.57 -0.69
N ALA A 144 -16.18 8.03 0.29
CA ALA A 144 -16.48 9.26 1.02
C ALA A 144 -16.43 10.50 0.12
N ARG A 145 -15.42 10.60 -0.75
CA ARG A 145 -15.30 11.68 -1.74
C ARG A 145 -16.51 11.70 -2.67
N ASP A 146 -16.86 10.56 -3.24
CA ASP A 146 -17.95 10.44 -4.22
C ASP A 146 -19.32 10.70 -3.60
N ALA A 147 -19.44 10.53 -2.28
CA ALA A 147 -20.62 10.92 -1.50
C ALA A 147 -20.62 12.42 -1.11
N GLY A 148 -19.67 13.21 -1.62
CA GLY A 148 -19.59 14.65 -1.34
C GLY A 148 -18.81 15.02 -0.08
N GLY A 149 -18.07 14.08 0.51
CA GLY A 149 -17.23 14.32 1.68
C GLY A 149 -16.06 15.25 1.39
N ASP A 150 -15.72 16.08 2.36
CA ASP A 150 -14.53 16.94 2.32
C ASP A 150 -13.25 16.15 2.63
N LEU A 151 -12.10 16.83 2.62
CA LEU A 151 -10.80 16.22 2.91
C LEU A 151 -10.77 15.51 4.28
N THR A 152 -11.33 16.12 5.31
CA THR A 152 -11.40 15.54 6.66
C THR A 152 -12.24 14.27 6.68
N ARG A 153 -13.37 14.27 5.99
CA ARG A 153 -14.26 13.09 5.90
C ARG A 153 -13.60 11.95 5.12
N CYS A 154 -12.93 12.25 4.03
CA CYS A 154 -12.18 11.25 3.26
C CYS A 154 -11.04 10.64 4.09
N ALA A 155 -10.30 11.48 4.81
CA ALA A 155 -9.24 11.03 5.70
C ALA A 155 -9.78 10.12 6.82
N GLN A 156 -10.90 10.48 7.42
CA GLN A 156 -11.52 9.66 8.47
C GLN A 156 -11.97 8.30 7.92
N ALA A 157 -12.54 8.26 6.72
CA ALA A 157 -12.93 7.00 6.07
C ALA A 157 -11.72 6.08 5.86
N ALA A 158 -10.59 6.63 5.43
CA ALA A 158 -9.36 5.85 5.27
C ALA A 158 -8.84 5.31 6.61
N ILE A 159 -8.83 6.12 7.67
CA ILE A 159 -8.42 5.71 9.02
C ILE A 159 -9.35 4.61 9.56
N ASP A 160 -10.66 4.78 9.43
CA ASP A 160 -11.64 3.79 9.87
C ASP A 160 -11.45 2.45 9.13
N SER A 161 -11.09 2.49 7.86
CA SER A 161 -10.76 1.30 7.09
C SER A 161 -9.53 0.59 7.65
N VAL A 162 -8.45 1.32 7.91
CA VAL A 162 -7.21 0.76 8.47
C VAL A 162 -7.47 0.05 9.80
N VAL A 163 -8.22 0.65 10.71
CA VAL A 163 -8.49 0.07 12.03
C VAL A 163 -9.49 -1.08 12.01
N SER A 164 -10.27 -1.22 10.93
CA SER A 164 -11.26 -2.29 10.75
C SER A 164 -10.84 -3.37 9.78
N SER A 165 -9.61 -3.33 9.28
CA SER A 165 -9.06 -4.28 8.33
C SER A 165 -7.91 -5.08 8.93
N ARG A 166 -7.69 -6.27 8.41
CA ARG A 166 -6.57 -7.12 8.78
C ARG A 166 -5.97 -7.72 7.51
N PHE A 167 -4.65 -7.60 7.37
CA PHE A 167 -3.93 -8.22 6.26
C PHE A 167 -3.30 -9.53 6.73
N ILE A 168 -3.74 -10.65 6.14
CA ILE A 168 -3.13 -11.96 6.35
C ILE A 168 -2.65 -12.50 5.02
N PHE A 169 -1.48 -13.12 5.01
CA PHE A 169 -0.88 -13.66 3.81
C PHE A 169 0.03 -14.85 4.10
N ALA A 170 0.31 -15.62 3.07
CA ALA A 170 1.17 -16.79 3.17
C ALA A 170 2.12 -16.83 1.97
N PRO A 171 3.39 -16.48 2.14
CA PRO A 171 4.37 -16.61 1.08
C PRO A 171 4.80 -18.08 0.93
N GLU A 172 5.03 -18.52 -0.30
CA GLU A 172 5.61 -19.85 -0.55
C GLU A 172 7.07 -19.94 -0.11
N SER A 173 7.77 -18.81 -0.08
CA SER A 173 9.16 -18.69 0.36
C SER A 173 9.37 -17.41 1.14
N LEU A 174 10.17 -17.46 2.20
CA LEU A 174 10.62 -16.28 2.96
C LEU A 174 11.84 -15.59 2.32
N ALA A 175 12.40 -16.16 1.25
CA ALA A 175 13.63 -15.68 0.63
C ALA A 175 13.52 -14.23 0.14
N PHE A 176 12.39 -13.86 -0.47
CA PHE A 176 12.16 -12.50 -0.99
C PHE A 176 12.02 -11.47 0.12
N LEU A 177 11.27 -11.79 1.17
CA LEU A 177 11.13 -10.92 2.35
C LEU A 177 12.47 -10.70 3.04
N LYS A 178 13.27 -11.77 3.19
CA LYS A 178 14.62 -11.71 3.76
C LYS A 178 15.54 -10.84 2.93
N ALA A 179 15.65 -11.11 1.64
CA ALA A 179 16.53 -10.40 0.71
C ALA A 179 16.17 -8.92 0.60
N GLY A 180 14.89 -8.60 0.62
CA GLY A 180 14.39 -7.21 0.59
C GLY A 180 14.44 -6.50 1.94
N GLY A 181 14.78 -7.18 3.02
CA GLY A 181 14.82 -6.59 4.37
C GLY A 181 13.46 -6.28 4.97
N ARG A 182 12.36 -6.82 4.41
CA ARG A 182 10.99 -6.62 4.92
C ARG A 182 10.43 -7.80 5.69
N ILE A 183 11.30 -8.70 6.13
CA ILE A 183 10.92 -9.88 6.93
C ILE A 183 10.38 -9.49 8.33
N GLY A 184 10.82 -8.36 8.88
CA GLY A 184 10.33 -7.82 10.15
C GLY A 184 10.32 -8.82 11.30
N GLY A 185 9.24 -8.87 12.05
CA GLY A 185 9.03 -9.79 13.17
C GLY A 185 8.96 -11.26 12.80
N ALA A 186 8.89 -11.60 11.50
CA ALA A 186 8.96 -12.99 11.04
C ALA A 186 10.40 -13.53 10.90
N SER A 187 11.43 -12.74 11.20
CA SER A 187 12.85 -13.13 11.07
C SER A 187 13.23 -14.35 11.90
N ALA A 188 12.56 -14.58 13.04
CA ALA A 188 12.78 -15.77 13.88
C ALA A 188 12.48 -17.08 13.15
N LEU A 189 11.68 -17.07 12.08
CA LEU A 189 11.35 -18.25 11.28
C LEU A 189 12.53 -18.71 10.40
N LEU A 190 13.52 -17.85 10.16
CA LEU A 190 14.66 -18.15 9.30
C LEU A 190 15.68 -19.11 9.92
N GLY A 191 15.69 -19.23 11.24
CA GLY A 191 16.66 -20.07 11.97
C GLY A 191 16.23 -21.52 12.19
N GLY A 192 15.07 -21.92 11.72
CA GLY A 192 14.52 -23.25 11.93
C GLY A 192 15.14 -24.31 11.00
N LEU A 193 15.36 -25.50 11.53
CA LEU A 193 15.81 -26.67 10.76
C LEU A 193 14.67 -27.31 9.95
N VAL A 194 13.43 -26.95 10.24
CA VAL A 194 12.23 -27.51 9.60
C VAL A 194 11.64 -26.49 8.66
N GLN A 195 11.37 -26.92 7.44
CA GLN A 195 10.65 -26.10 6.47
C GLN A 195 9.23 -25.83 6.98
N ILE A 196 8.84 -24.56 6.98
CA ILE A 196 7.53 -24.10 7.41
C ILE A 196 6.84 -23.33 6.29
N SER A 197 5.50 -23.33 6.34
CA SER A 197 4.64 -22.54 5.48
C SER A 197 3.80 -21.61 6.38
N PRO A 198 4.38 -20.51 6.88
CA PRO A 198 3.74 -19.72 7.92
C PRO A 198 2.55 -18.91 7.39
N VAL A 199 1.62 -18.58 8.28
CA VAL A 199 0.68 -17.48 8.07
C VAL A 199 1.30 -16.22 8.65
N LEU A 200 1.42 -15.21 7.82
CA LEU A 200 1.96 -13.90 8.19
C LEU A 200 0.84 -12.84 8.23
N THR A 201 1.15 -11.77 8.88
CA THR A 201 0.30 -10.58 8.98
C THR A 201 1.17 -9.33 9.01
N VAL A 202 0.55 -8.18 9.05
CA VAL A 202 1.20 -6.92 9.41
C VAL A 202 0.71 -6.53 10.81
N ALA A 203 1.63 -6.41 11.75
CA ALA A 203 1.39 -5.94 13.10
C ALA A 203 2.52 -4.98 13.49
N ASP A 204 2.20 -3.97 14.26
CA ASP A 204 3.15 -2.91 14.61
C ASP A 204 3.85 -2.30 13.38
N TRP A 205 3.09 -2.18 12.27
CA TRP A 205 3.47 -1.53 11.02
C TRP A 205 4.48 -2.34 10.17
N GLU A 206 4.76 -3.57 10.54
CA GLU A 206 5.70 -4.44 9.83
C GLU A 206 5.22 -5.90 9.76
N THR A 207 5.88 -6.67 8.91
CA THR A 207 5.64 -8.11 8.79
C THR A 207 5.80 -8.80 10.13
N SER A 208 4.84 -9.65 10.48
CA SER A 208 4.80 -10.42 11.72
C SER A 208 4.31 -11.84 11.48
N THR A 209 4.68 -12.76 12.36
CA THR A 209 4.18 -14.13 12.34
C THR A 209 2.84 -14.22 13.03
N LEU A 210 1.83 -14.74 12.33
CA LEU A 210 0.52 -15.02 12.91
C LEU A 210 0.39 -16.48 13.34
N ALA A 211 0.83 -17.42 12.50
CA ALA A 211 0.85 -18.85 12.82
C ALA A 211 2.01 -19.56 12.14
N LYS A 212 2.57 -20.56 12.85
CA LYS A 212 3.60 -21.46 12.33
C LYS A 212 2.93 -22.74 11.85
N VAL A 213 2.98 -22.99 10.56
CA VAL A 213 2.35 -24.15 9.92
C VAL A 213 3.37 -24.84 9.03
N ARG A 214 3.25 -26.15 8.84
CA ARG A 214 4.26 -26.95 8.14
C ARG A 214 3.92 -27.28 6.69
N THR A 215 2.64 -27.26 6.31
CA THR A 215 2.23 -27.62 4.95
C THR A 215 1.34 -26.54 4.36
N TRP A 216 1.41 -26.34 3.05
CA TRP A 216 0.58 -25.38 2.34
C TRP A 216 -0.92 -25.58 2.58
N LYS A 217 -1.37 -26.84 2.55
CA LYS A 217 -2.78 -27.17 2.82
C LYS A 217 -3.22 -26.71 4.22
N LYS A 218 -2.39 -26.97 5.25
CA LYS A 218 -2.67 -26.53 6.62
C LYS A 218 -2.59 -25.01 6.77
N THR A 219 -1.72 -24.36 6.01
CA THR A 219 -1.61 -22.90 5.96
C THR A 219 -2.91 -22.27 5.48
N LEU A 220 -3.45 -22.75 4.36
CA LEU A 220 -4.71 -22.25 3.83
C LEU A 220 -5.88 -22.48 4.79
N ALA A 221 -5.95 -23.65 5.41
CA ALA A 221 -6.96 -23.94 6.43
C ALA A 221 -6.82 -23.00 7.64
N ARG A 222 -5.61 -22.74 8.09
CA ARG A 222 -5.35 -21.82 9.21
C ARG A 222 -5.71 -20.37 8.87
N MET A 223 -5.44 -19.91 7.65
CA MET A 223 -5.87 -18.58 7.19
C MET A 223 -7.39 -18.43 7.25
N ALA A 224 -8.14 -19.45 6.80
CA ALA A 224 -9.60 -19.45 6.86
C ALA A 224 -10.11 -19.41 8.32
N ASP A 225 -9.48 -20.16 9.22
CA ASP A 225 -9.83 -20.16 10.64
C ASP A 225 -9.55 -18.80 11.29
N VAL A 226 -8.40 -18.20 11.04
CA VAL A 226 -8.05 -16.86 11.54
C VAL A 226 -9.05 -15.83 11.05
N PHE A 227 -9.41 -15.88 9.78
CA PHE A 227 -10.40 -14.97 9.21
C PHE A 227 -11.74 -15.05 9.94
N LYS A 228 -12.24 -16.26 10.20
CA LYS A 228 -13.49 -16.48 10.93
C LYS A 228 -13.38 -16.00 12.40
N GLU A 229 -12.32 -16.38 13.08
CA GLU A 229 -12.07 -16.02 14.48
C GLU A 229 -12.01 -14.49 14.66
N GLU A 230 -11.35 -13.78 13.77
CA GLU A 230 -11.20 -12.33 13.86
C GLU A 230 -12.48 -11.57 13.49
N ILE A 231 -13.23 -12.06 12.50
CA ILE A 231 -14.56 -11.49 12.21
C ILE A 231 -15.46 -11.60 13.43
N GLU A 232 -15.51 -12.76 14.08
CA GLU A 232 -16.33 -12.99 15.26
C GLU A 232 -15.86 -12.17 16.46
N ALA A 233 -14.55 -12.13 16.73
CA ALA A 233 -13.98 -11.48 17.91
C ALA A 233 -13.97 -9.95 17.82
N PHE A 234 -13.70 -9.38 16.63
CA PHE A 234 -13.45 -7.94 16.46
C PHE A 234 -14.47 -7.25 15.56
N GLY A 235 -15.41 -7.98 14.98
CA GLY A 235 -16.39 -7.42 14.05
C GLY A 235 -15.76 -6.86 12.78
N LEU A 236 -14.61 -7.39 12.35
CA LEU A 236 -13.92 -6.96 11.15
C LEU A 236 -14.79 -7.20 9.91
N LYS A 237 -14.69 -6.30 8.93
CA LYS A 237 -15.48 -6.37 7.71
C LYS A 237 -14.70 -6.94 6.54
N ARG A 238 -13.35 -6.95 6.64
CA ARG A 238 -12.43 -7.31 5.56
C ARG A 238 -11.14 -7.93 6.11
#